data_72c1a676924e2c4ad36a7a82836f9951
#
_entry.id   72c1a676924e2c4ad36a7a82836f9951
#
_cell.length_a   1.000
_cell.length_b   1.000
_cell.length_c   1.000
_cell.angle_alpha   90.00
_cell.angle_beta   90.00
_cell.angle_gamma   90.00
#
_symmetry.space_group_name_H-M   'P 1'
#
loop_
_entity.id
_entity.type
_entity.pdbx_description
1 polymer ?
#
loop_
_entity_poly.entity_id
_entity_poly.type
_entity_poly.pdbx_seq_one_letter_code
_entity_poly.pdbx_strand_id
1 'polypeptide(L)'
;MIHCLIIGKKNDVEKYSHFISNSQFFDRTDTLLTNEKGEFQYGTDDFLKFDAILLVSQLENPFQLFFELIRGRSNIYFINQPNLSLPELIKLQELYSESENLIFPEFKEINHPLVQEFISIQTSQLLFRYNRSISGKREILPALLSGLNFLSLLSPMPVKRINVNSIDSVTFGRPTIKVRLKMWNSSICYIILKIDNKNEHSILLESKSGNFIFNLDEGYLENIHGTRFKSDEVTDEELLQKTIDSFAMDIILNKKPAFSFNHYVLSMNTLSKIENILKNSF
;
A
#
# COMPACT_ATOMS: atom_id res chain seq x y z
N MET A 1 -14.97 -18.47 -11.80
CA MET A 1 -13.97 -18.76 -10.74
C MET A 1 -12.59 -18.47 -11.32
N ILE A 2 -11.61 -18.17 -10.51
CA ILE A 2 -10.30 -17.65 -10.93
C ILE A 2 -9.25 -18.73 -10.80
N HIS A 3 -8.50 -19.00 -11.90
CA HIS A 3 -7.30 -19.82 -11.87
C HIS A 3 -6.09 -18.92 -11.61
N CYS A 4 -5.39 -19.12 -10.51
CA CYS A 4 -4.27 -18.26 -10.12
C CYS A 4 -2.95 -18.99 -10.01
N LEU A 5 -1.86 -18.22 -10.18
CA LEU A 5 -0.48 -18.63 -9.92
C LEU A 5 0.10 -17.79 -8.78
N ILE A 6 0.66 -18.43 -7.76
CA ILE A 6 1.38 -17.75 -6.67
C ILE A 6 2.89 -17.91 -6.89
N ILE A 7 3.59 -16.79 -6.92
CA ILE A 7 5.06 -16.74 -7.11
C ILE A 7 5.71 -16.14 -5.87
N GLY A 8 6.65 -16.85 -5.27
CA GLY A 8 7.37 -16.34 -4.10
C GLY A 8 8.23 -17.38 -3.38
N LYS A 9 8.75 -16.99 -2.23
CA LYS A 9 9.47 -17.88 -1.32
C LYS A 9 8.48 -18.85 -0.67
N LYS A 10 8.97 -20.02 -0.29
CA LYS A 10 8.15 -21.13 0.25
C LYS A 10 7.16 -20.67 1.34
N ASN A 11 7.64 -19.96 2.37
CA ASN A 11 6.81 -19.54 3.51
C ASN A 11 5.72 -18.54 3.09
N ASP A 12 6.04 -17.61 2.17
CA ASP A 12 5.07 -16.63 1.68
C ASP A 12 4.03 -17.34 0.80
N VAL A 13 4.47 -18.24 -0.08
CA VAL A 13 3.57 -19.04 -0.94
C VAL A 13 2.63 -19.89 -0.09
N GLU A 14 3.10 -20.58 0.95
CA GLU A 14 2.27 -21.36 1.87
C GLU A 14 1.23 -20.47 2.56
N LYS A 15 1.65 -19.31 3.06
CA LYS A 15 0.75 -18.33 3.68
C LYS A 15 -0.37 -17.89 2.73
N TYR A 16 -0.04 -17.42 1.54
CA TYR A 16 -1.04 -16.93 0.58
C TYR A 16 -1.90 -18.06 0.00
N SER A 17 -1.35 -19.27 -0.18
CA SER A 17 -2.12 -20.45 -0.58
C SER A 17 -3.22 -20.77 0.42
N HIS A 18 -2.96 -20.59 1.73
CA HIS A 18 -3.98 -20.77 2.77
C HIS A 18 -5.14 -19.77 2.59
N PHE A 19 -4.87 -18.48 2.37
CA PHE A 19 -5.91 -17.48 2.16
C PHE A 19 -6.71 -17.73 0.87
N ILE A 20 -6.04 -18.15 -0.21
CA ILE A 20 -6.72 -18.47 -1.47
C ILE A 20 -7.61 -19.71 -1.32
N SER A 21 -7.15 -20.75 -0.59
CA SER A 21 -7.97 -21.94 -0.33
C SER A 21 -9.22 -21.66 0.51
N ASN A 22 -9.21 -20.61 1.33
CA ASN A 22 -10.35 -20.15 2.10
C ASN A 22 -11.29 -19.22 1.32
N SER A 23 -10.87 -18.77 0.14
CA SER A 23 -11.66 -17.88 -0.70
C SER A 23 -12.56 -18.67 -1.66
N GLN A 24 -13.83 -18.29 -1.74
CA GLN A 24 -14.79 -18.89 -2.67
C GLN A 24 -14.63 -18.45 -4.13
N PHE A 25 -13.71 -17.55 -4.42
CA PHE A 25 -13.54 -16.94 -5.75
C PHE A 25 -12.51 -17.67 -6.61
N PHE A 26 -11.61 -18.44 -5.99
CA PHE A 26 -10.58 -19.20 -6.69
C PHE A 26 -10.96 -20.68 -6.78
N ASP A 27 -10.75 -21.28 -7.95
CA ASP A 27 -11.06 -22.70 -8.20
C ASP A 27 -9.79 -23.54 -8.33
N ARG A 28 -8.72 -22.93 -8.79
CA ARG A 28 -7.43 -23.60 -8.98
C ARG A 28 -6.27 -22.68 -8.63
N THR A 29 -5.29 -23.25 -7.94
CA THR A 29 -4.08 -22.57 -7.53
C THR A 29 -2.86 -23.38 -7.91
N ASP A 30 -1.99 -22.80 -8.74
CA ASP A 30 -0.66 -23.31 -9.04
C ASP A 30 0.38 -22.49 -8.25
N THR A 31 1.52 -23.07 -7.95
CA THR A 31 2.57 -22.38 -7.19
C THR A 31 3.91 -22.47 -7.89
N LEU A 32 4.70 -21.38 -7.83
CA LEU A 32 6.05 -21.30 -8.34
C LEU A 32 6.99 -20.78 -7.25
N LEU A 33 7.88 -21.64 -6.78
CA LEU A 33 8.80 -21.27 -5.72
C LEU A 33 10.01 -20.54 -6.29
N THR A 34 10.37 -19.43 -5.69
CA THR A 34 11.64 -18.74 -5.93
C THR A 34 12.72 -19.29 -5.00
N ASN A 35 14.01 -19.17 -5.40
CA ASN A 35 15.11 -19.38 -4.49
C ASN A 35 15.21 -18.24 -3.45
N GLU A 36 16.19 -18.31 -2.55
CA GLU A 36 16.38 -17.26 -1.51
C GLU A 36 16.65 -15.86 -2.08
N LYS A 37 17.20 -15.79 -3.30
CA LYS A 37 17.45 -14.52 -4.00
C LYS A 37 16.22 -13.98 -4.74
N GLY A 38 15.14 -14.74 -4.83
CA GLY A 38 13.95 -14.37 -5.59
C GLY A 38 14.04 -14.67 -7.08
N GLU A 39 14.97 -15.57 -7.49
CA GLU A 39 15.08 -16.04 -8.87
C GLU A 39 14.17 -17.25 -9.09
N PHE A 40 13.62 -17.37 -10.28
CA PHE A 40 12.87 -18.56 -10.74
C PHE A 40 13.03 -18.75 -12.25
N GLN A 41 12.76 -19.96 -12.71
CA GLN A 41 12.79 -20.29 -14.13
C GLN A 41 11.38 -20.58 -14.62
N TYR A 42 10.91 -19.80 -15.57
CA TYR A 42 9.60 -19.99 -16.20
C TYR A 42 9.59 -19.42 -17.62
N GLY A 43 8.88 -20.06 -18.55
CA GLY A 43 8.65 -19.50 -19.88
C GLY A 43 7.50 -18.48 -19.86
N THR A 44 7.63 -17.40 -20.63
CA THR A 44 6.61 -16.31 -20.68
C THR A 44 5.24 -16.79 -21.13
N ASP A 45 5.17 -17.74 -22.03
CA ASP A 45 3.91 -18.30 -22.56
C ASP A 45 3.10 -19.06 -21.49
N ASP A 46 3.75 -19.49 -20.42
CA ASP A 46 3.09 -20.24 -19.35
C ASP A 46 2.21 -19.38 -18.45
N PHE A 47 2.42 -18.06 -18.42
CA PHE A 47 1.60 -17.16 -17.61
C PHE A 47 0.21 -16.88 -18.20
N LEU A 48 0.05 -17.00 -19.52
CA LEU A 48 -1.20 -16.69 -20.23
C LEU A 48 -2.38 -17.61 -19.86
N LYS A 49 -2.10 -18.73 -19.22
CA LYS A 49 -3.15 -19.67 -18.76
C LYS A 49 -3.79 -19.30 -17.43
N PHE A 50 -3.26 -18.28 -16.73
CA PHE A 50 -3.77 -17.87 -15.43
C PHE A 50 -4.57 -16.58 -15.54
N ASP A 51 -5.70 -16.53 -14.85
CA ASP A 51 -6.55 -15.33 -14.75
C ASP A 51 -5.91 -14.28 -13.82
N ALA A 52 -5.11 -14.74 -12.85
CA ALA A 52 -4.45 -13.90 -11.87
C ALA A 52 -3.06 -14.44 -11.48
N ILE A 53 -2.13 -13.53 -11.22
CA ILE A 53 -0.78 -13.83 -10.74
C ILE A 53 -0.51 -13.05 -9.46
N LEU A 54 -0.14 -13.77 -8.40
CA LEU A 54 0.18 -13.21 -7.11
C LEU A 54 1.69 -13.26 -6.87
N LEU A 55 2.32 -12.09 -6.79
CA LEU A 55 3.74 -11.93 -6.48
C LEU A 55 3.89 -11.65 -4.99
N VAL A 56 4.10 -12.71 -4.19
CA VAL A 56 3.98 -12.66 -2.72
C VAL A 56 5.31 -12.53 -1.98
N SER A 57 6.42 -12.42 -2.70
CA SER A 57 7.75 -12.16 -2.14
C SER A 57 8.48 -11.13 -2.97
N GLN A 58 9.55 -10.55 -2.41
CA GLN A 58 10.48 -9.74 -3.19
C GLN A 58 11.21 -10.63 -4.21
N LEU A 59 11.19 -10.21 -5.47
CA LEU A 59 11.85 -10.86 -6.57
C LEU A 59 13.16 -10.16 -6.93
N GLU A 60 14.13 -10.90 -7.47
CA GLU A 60 15.28 -10.30 -8.12
C GLU A 60 14.90 -9.87 -9.55
N ASN A 61 15.20 -8.61 -9.89
CA ASN A 61 14.88 -8.02 -11.20
C ASN A 61 13.41 -8.19 -11.65
N PRO A 62 12.42 -7.74 -10.84
CA PRO A 62 11.01 -7.97 -11.13
C PRO A 62 10.50 -7.20 -12.36
N PHE A 63 11.24 -6.21 -12.86
CA PHE A 63 10.78 -5.33 -13.95
C PHE A 63 10.39 -6.11 -15.20
N GLN A 64 11.24 -7.04 -15.66
CA GLN A 64 10.96 -7.81 -16.86
C GLN A 64 9.69 -8.65 -16.70
N LEU A 65 9.52 -9.29 -15.54
CA LEU A 65 8.32 -10.07 -15.24
C LEU A 65 7.07 -9.20 -15.28
N PHE A 66 7.06 -8.07 -14.55
CA PHE A 66 5.90 -7.13 -14.58
C PHE A 66 5.61 -6.66 -16.00
N PHE A 67 6.65 -6.32 -16.77
CA PHE A 67 6.49 -5.86 -18.14
C PHE A 67 5.80 -6.92 -19.03
N GLU A 68 6.20 -8.18 -18.92
CA GLU A 68 5.61 -9.29 -19.69
C GLU A 68 4.19 -9.61 -19.22
N LEU A 69 3.93 -9.63 -17.91
CA LEU A 69 2.61 -9.86 -17.36
C LEU A 69 1.60 -8.78 -17.79
N ILE A 70 2.02 -7.50 -17.79
CA ILE A 70 1.15 -6.41 -18.25
C ILE A 70 0.87 -6.56 -19.76
N ARG A 71 1.87 -6.86 -20.59
CA ARG A 71 1.68 -7.10 -22.01
C ARG A 71 0.81 -8.33 -22.29
N GLY A 72 0.95 -9.38 -21.48
CA GLY A 72 0.13 -10.59 -21.55
C GLY A 72 -1.29 -10.39 -21.01
N ARG A 73 -1.64 -9.19 -20.52
CA ARG A 73 -2.95 -8.85 -19.93
C ARG A 73 -3.31 -9.70 -18.71
N SER A 74 -2.31 -10.15 -17.95
CA SER A 74 -2.55 -10.85 -16.69
C SER A 74 -2.96 -9.88 -15.59
N ASN A 75 -3.93 -10.28 -14.74
CA ASN A 75 -4.22 -9.55 -13.52
C ASN A 75 -3.15 -9.83 -12.48
N ILE A 76 -2.59 -8.80 -11.88
CA ILE A 76 -1.41 -8.89 -11.01
C ILE A 76 -1.76 -8.37 -9.61
N TYR A 77 -1.54 -9.22 -8.62
CA TYR A 77 -1.46 -8.83 -7.22
C TYR A 77 0.01 -8.86 -6.78
N PHE A 78 0.48 -7.86 -6.06
CA PHE A 78 1.84 -7.88 -5.54
C PHE A 78 1.92 -7.27 -4.14
N ILE A 79 2.83 -7.82 -3.33
CA ILE A 79 3.11 -7.30 -2.00
C ILE A 79 3.70 -5.89 -2.08
N ASN A 80 3.44 -5.09 -1.07
CA ASN A 80 3.98 -3.75 -0.95
C ASN A 80 5.52 -3.79 -1.00
N GLN A 81 6.12 -2.86 -1.77
CA GLN A 81 7.57 -2.75 -2.03
C GLN A 81 8.17 -3.88 -2.92
N PRO A 82 7.70 -4.04 -4.15
CA PRO A 82 8.48 -4.78 -5.12
C PRO A 82 9.84 -4.08 -5.32
N ASN A 83 10.89 -4.86 -5.58
CA ASN A 83 12.23 -4.34 -5.82
C ASN A 83 12.33 -3.65 -7.21
N LEU A 84 11.53 -2.58 -7.39
CA LEU A 84 11.43 -1.76 -8.59
C LEU A 84 11.92 -0.35 -8.32
N SER A 85 12.78 0.15 -9.19
CA SER A 85 13.19 1.56 -9.16
C SER A 85 12.05 2.48 -9.64
N LEU A 86 12.07 3.75 -9.26
CA LEU A 86 11.06 4.71 -9.69
C LEU A 86 10.97 4.86 -11.23
N PRO A 87 12.08 4.91 -12.01
CA PRO A 87 12.01 4.91 -13.47
C PRO A 87 11.32 3.66 -14.07
N GLU A 88 11.54 2.49 -13.47
CA GLU A 88 10.87 1.24 -13.87
C GLU A 88 9.37 1.30 -13.58
N LEU A 89 8.99 1.76 -12.39
CA LEU A 89 7.59 1.95 -12.02
C LEU A 89 6.86 2.90 -12.97
N ILE A 90 7.50 3.99 -13.39
CA ILE A 90 6.92 4.94 -14.36
C ILE A 90 6.71 4.27 -15.73
N LYS A 91 7.70 3.52 -16.23
CA LYS A 91 7.55 2.76 -17.49
C LYS A 91 6.43 1.72 -17.43
N LEU A 92 6.31 1.01 -16.29
CA LEU A 92 5.22 0.05 -16.09
C LEU A 92 3.87 0.76 -16.00
N GLN A 93 3.81 1.96 -15.42
CA GLN A 93 2.59 2.77 -15.36
C GLN A 93 2.12 3.23 -16.75
N GLU A 94 3.06 3.66 -17.61
CA GLU A 94 2.76 4.01 -19.00
C GLU A 94 2.16 2.80 -19.74
N LEU A 95 2.81 1.64 -19.65
CA LEU A 95 2.32 0.41 -20.25
C LEU A 95 0.95 -0.02 -19.68
N TYR A 96 0.78 0.09 -18.37
CA TYR A 96 -0.48 -0.23 -17.68
C TYR A 96 -1.63 0.68 -18.14
N SER A 97 -1.36 1.95 -18.43
CA SER A 97 -2.40 2.88 -18.89
C SER A 97 -3.04 2.47 -20.23
N GLU A 98 -2.34 1.66 -21.02
CA GLU A 98 -2.78 1.12 -22.32
C GLU A 98 -3.37 -0.31 -22.20
N SER A 99 -3.35 -0.89 -21.00
CA SER A 99 -3.81 -2.26 -20.74
C SER A 99 -5.18 -2.30 -20.05
N GLU A 100 -5.87 -3.42 -20.23
CA GLU A 100 -7.19 -3.66 -19.60
C GLU A 100 -7.10 -4.51 -18.33
N ASN A 101 -5.91 -5.04 -18.00
CA ASN A 101 -5.69 -5.84 -16.81
C ASN A 101 -5.68 -5.02 -15.52
N LEU A 102 -5.85 -5.69 -14.39
CA LEU A 102 -5.78 -5.10 -13.08
C LEU A 102 -4.39 -5.29 -12.48
N ILE A 103 -3.81 -4.22 -11.93
CA ILE A 103 -2.61 -4.29 -11.09
C ILE A 103 -3.00 -3.82 -9.69
N PHE A 104 -2.91 -4.73 -8.74
CA PHE A 104 -3.38 -4.57 -7.37
C PHE A 104 -2.18 -4.60 -6.41
N PRO A 105 -1.66 -3.43 -6.00
CA PRO A 105 -0.68 -3.37 -4.92
C PRO A 105 -1.33 -3.74 -3.59
N GLU A 106 -0.71 -4.60 -2.82
CA GLU A 106 -1.21 -4.92 -1.48
C GLU A 106 -1.23 -3.68 -0.59
N PHE A 107 -2.42 -3.33 -0.11
CA PHE A 107 -2.63 -2.31 0.91
C PHE A 107 -3.80 -2.76 1.78
N LYS A 108 -3.51 -3.71 2.69
CA LYS A 108 -4.52 -4.41 3.51
C LYS A 108 -5.37 -3.48 4.37
N GLU A 109 -4.78 -2.37 4.84
CA GLU A 109 -5.46 -1.40 5.68
C GLU A 109 -6.67 -0.76 4.99
N ILE A 110 -6.72 -0.77 3.64
CA ILE A 110 -7.88 -0.23 2.90
C ILE A 110 -9.16 -1.02 3.21
N ASN A 111 -9.05 -2.30 3.56
CA ASN A 111 -10.19 -3.17 3.85
C ASN A 111 -10.61 -3.13 5.33
N HIS A 112 -9.95 -2.31 6.15
CA HIS A 112 -10.41 -2.08 7.51
C HIS A 112 -11.75 -1.31 7.49
N PRO A 113 -12.79 -1.75 8.21
CA PRO A 113 -14.12 -1.12 8.17
C PRO A 113 -14.11 0.39 8.39
N LEU A 114 -13.31 0.85 9.37
CA LEU A 114 -13.19 2.27 9.66
C LEU A 114 -12.45 3.04 8.57
N VAL A 115 -11.53 2.41 7.83
CA VAL A 115 -10.87 3.03 6.68
C VAL A 115 -11.84 3.17 5.53
N GLN A 116 -12.72 2.21 5.29
CA GLN A 116 -13.76 2.30 4.28
C GLN A 116 -14.74 3.46 4.58
N GLU A 117 -15.14 3.60 5.84
CA GLU A 117 -15.94 4.75 6.30
C GLU A 117 -15.22 6.07 6.02
N PHE A 118 -13.94 6.13 6.38
CA PHE A 118 -13.07 7.29 6.21
C PHE A 118 -12.87 7.68 4.73
N ILE A 119 -12.70 6.71 3.82
CA ILE A 119 -12.54 6.95 2.37
C ILE A 119 -13.81 7.52 1.75
N SER A 120 -14.99 7.20 2.30
CA SER A 120 -16.26 7.72 1.81
C SER A 120 -16.38 9.25 1.98
N ILE A 121 -15.52 9.85 2.83
CA ILE A 121 -15.48 11.30 3.08
C ILE A 121 -14.71 11.98 1.94
N GLN A 122 -15.39 12.27 0.84
CA GLN A 122 -14.79 12.99 -0.28
C GLN A 122 -14.56 14.46 0.06
N THR A 123 -13.31 14.92 -0.04
CA THR A 123 -12.96 16.32 0.23
C THR A 123 -12.06 16.91 -0.85
N SER A 124 -12.34 18.15 -1.25
CA SER A 124 -11.50 18.87 -2.24
C SER A 124 -10.20 19.42 -1.64
N GLN A 125 -10.22 19.73 -0.33
CA GLN A 125 -9.06 20.21 0.44
C GLN A 125 -9.08 19.57 1.81
N LEU A 126 -7.92 19.09 2.26
CA LEU A 126 -7.79 18.42 3.56
C LEU A 126 -6.50 18.84 4.28
N LEU A 127 -6.55 18.80 5.59
CA LEU A 127 -5.40 18.66 6.45
C LEU A 127 -5.34 17.19 6.88
N PHE A 128 -4.30 16.50 6.50
CA PHE A 128 -4.07 15.11 6.82
C PHE A 128 -2.87 14.98 7.75
N ARG A 129 -3.00 14.23 8.83
CA ARG A 129 -1.88 13.90 9.71
C ARG A 129 -1.87 12.39 9.98
N TYR A 130 -0.77 11.77 9.63
CA TYR A 130 -0.48 10.38 9.91
C TYR A 130 0.59 10.30 10.99
N ASN A 131 0.27 9.69 12.12
CA ASN A 131 1.21 9.46 13.22
C ASN A 131 1.43 7.96 13.36
N ARG A 132 2.70 7.55 13.47
CA ARG A 132 3.07 6.16 13.72
C ARG A 132 4.31 6.08 14.58
N SER A 133 4.26 5.22 15.61
CA SER A 133 5.44 4.76 16.32
C SER A 133 6.07 3.58 15.57
N ILE A 134 7.39 3.56 15.53
CA ILE A 134 8.18 2.52 14.87
C ILE A 134 9.28 2.05 15.83
N SER A 135 9.65 0.78 15.78
CA SER A 135 10.63 0.18 16.68
C SER A 135 12.07 0.53 16.28
N GLY A 136 12.32 0.94 15.05
CA GLY A 136 13.66 1.22 14.59
C GLY A 136 13.77 1.85 13.19
N LYS A 137 15.00 2.22 12.83
CA LYS A 137 15.31 2.91 11.55
C LYS A 137 14.89 2.12 10.31
N ARG A 138 14.87 0.77 10.37
CA ARG A 138 14.49 -0.08 9.23
C ARG A 138 13.00 0.06 8.85
N GLU A 139 12.17 0.50 9.79
CA GLU A 139 10.74 0.69 9.57
C GLU A 139 10.37 2.07 9.01
N ILE A 140 11.34 3.00 8.91
CA ILE A 140 11.08 4.38 8.45
C ILE A 140 10.44 4.40 7.06
N LEU A 141 11.07 3.74 6.07
CA LEU A 141 10.56 3.76 4.69
C LEU A 141 9.22 3.03 4.55
N PRO A 142 9.02 1.83 5.11
CA PRO A 142 7.71 1.18 5.14
C PRO A 142 6.61 2.03 5.78
N ALA A 143 6.90 2.67 6.92
CA ALA A 143 5.93 3.52 7.60
C ALA A 143 5.61 4.81 6.82
N LEU A 144 6.61 5.42 6.18
CA LEU A 144 6.40 6.56 5.27
C LEU A 144 5.52 6.14 4.09
N LEU A 145 5.80 4.99 3.48
CA LEU A 145 5.02 4.49 2.34
C LEU A 145 3.57 4.23 2.73
N SER A 146 3.32 3.62 3.89
CA SER A 146 1.95 3.42 4.41
C SER A 146 1.19 4.76 4.52
N GLY A 147 1.79 5.78 5.15
CA GLY A 147 1.18 7.11 5.26
C GLY A 147 0.96 7.79 3.90
N LEU A 148 1.85 7.58 2.94
CA LEU A 148 1.71 8.09 1.57
C LEU A 148 0.61 7.35 0.78
N ASN A 149 0.44 6.05 1.01
CA ASN A 149 -0.64 5.27 0.41
C ASN A 149 -2.01 5.78 0.89
N PHE A 150 -2.19 6.03 2.18
CA PHE A 150 -3.39 6.69 2.70
C PHE A 150 -3.60 8.06 2.06
N LEU A 151 -2.55 8.87 1.96
CA LEU A 151 -2.64 10.19 1.36
C LEU A 151 -3.04 10.12 -0.12
N SER A 152 -2.42 9.23 -0.90
CA SER A 152 -2.72 9.09 -2.34
C SER A 152 -4.15 8.60 -2.59
N LEU A 153 -4.69 7.79 -1.68
CA LEU A 153 -6.06 7.32 -1.72
C LEU A 153 -7.06 8.46 -1.47
N LEU A 154 -6.78 9.31 -0.48
CA LEU A 154 -7.66 10.44 -0.10
C LEU A 154 -7.51 11.65 -1.02
N SER A 155 -6.33 11.87 -1.54
CA SER A 155 -5.99 12.99 -2.42
C SER A 155 -5.00 12.55 -3.49
N PRO A 156 -5.48 11.99 -4.62
CA PRO A 156 -4.62 11.48 -5.70
C PRO A 156 -3.98 12.62 -6.51
N MET A 157 -3.48 13.64 -5.83
CA MET A 157 -2.87 14.82 -6.42
C MET A 157 -1.35 14.81 -6.21
N PRO A 158 -0.58 15.27 -7.20
CA PRO A 158 0.87 15.40 -7.04
C PRO A 158 1.26 16.33 -5.89
N VAL A 159 2.39 16.02 -5.26
CA VAL A 159 2.98 16.86 -4.21
C VAL A 159 3.69 18.06 -4.86
N LYS A 160 3.36 19.27 -4.41
CA LYS A 160 3.95 20.53 -4.86
C LYS A 160 5.23 20.87 -4.09
N ARG A 161 5.27 20.62 -2.78
CA ARG A 161 6.41 20.93 -1.91
C ARG A 161 6.56 19.90 -0.80
N ILE A 162 7.80 19.54 -0.52
CA ILE A 162 8.20 18.60 0.52
C ILE A 162 9.13 19.31 1.48
N ASN A 163 8.87 19.24 2.78
CA ASN A 163 9.80 19.62 3.85
C ASN A 163 9.95 18.41 4.78
N VAL A 164 11.19 18.06 5.06
CA VAL A 164 11.54 16.97 5.97
C VAL A 164 12.34 17.56 7.12
N ASN A 165 11.93 17.28 8.35
CA ASN A 165 12.64 17.66 9.56
C ASN A 165 12.86 16.40 10.39
N SER A 166 14.10 16.12 10.77
CA SER A 166 14.42 15.16 11.81
C SER A 166 14.70 15.91 13.10
N ILE A 167 14.13 15.44 14.19
CA ILE A 167 14.34 15.99 15.53
C ILE A 167 15.05 14.91 16.33
N ASP A 168 16.32 15.15 16.68
CA ASP A 168 17.09 14.21 17.49
C ASP A 168 16.61 14.19 18.94
N SER A 169 16.82 13.05 19.56
CA SER A 169 16.34 12.72 20.92
C SER A 169 16.84 13.59 22.05
N VAL A 170 17.92 14.35 21.85
CA VAL A 170 18.60 15.12 22.92
C VAL A 170 17.71 16.19 23.55
N THR A 171 16.80 16.79 22.75
CA THR A 171 15.94 17.88 23.21
C THR A 171 14.53 17.40 23.61
N PHE A 172 14.02 16.30 23.02
CA PHE A 172 12.65 15.83 23.19
C PHE A 172 12.50 14.37 23.64
N GLY A 173 13.60 13.72 24.01
CA GLY A 173 13.62 12.36 24.56
C GLY A 173 13.37 11.24 23.54
N ARG A 174 12.98 11.53 22.30
CA ARG A 174 12.71 10.52 21.26
C ARG A 174 12.98 11.04 19.86
N PRO A 175 13.72 10.29 19.02
CA PRO A 175 13.91 10.65 17.63
C PRO A 175 12.57 10.71 16.90
N THR A 176 12.31 11.81 16.21
CA THR A 176 11.07 12.02 15.46
C THR A 176 11.40 12.50 14.06
N ILE A 177 10.77 11.87 13.06
CA ILE A 177 10.82 12.30 11.67
C ILE A 177 9.48 12.95 11.35
N LYS A 178 9.49 14.20 10.91
CA LYS A 178 8.31 14.94 10.49
C LYS A 178 8.45 15.33 9.02
N VAL A 179 7.56 14.80 8.19
CA VAL A 179 7.42 15.15 6.79
C VAL A 179 6.19 16.01 6.62
N ARG A 180 6.36 17.20 6.01
CA ARG A 180 5.26 18.07 5.61
C ARG A 180 5.18 18.12 4.10
N LEU A 181 4.02 17.78 3.57
CA LEU A 181 3.71 17.80 2.14
C LEU A 181 2.65 18.88 1.88
N LYS A 182 2.86 19.68 0.83
CA LYS A 182 1.84 20.57 0.28
C LYS A 182 1.44 20.06 -1.09
N MET A 183 0.15 19.79 -1.29
CA MET A 183 -0.40 19.29 -2.54
C MET A 183 -0.78 20.44 -3.48
N TRP A 184 -0.98 20.13 -4.77
CA TRP A 184 -1.41 21.13 -5.75
C TRP A 184 -2.81 21.70 -5.48
N ASN A 185 -3.72 20.92 -4.89
CA ASN A 185 -5.05 21.36 -4.46
C ASN A 185 -5.04 22.15 -3.14
N SER A 186 -3.86 22.58 -2.68
CA SER A 186 -3.63 23.27 -1.40
C SER A 186 -3.85 22.44 -0.13
N SER A 187 -4.11 21.14 -0.24
CA SER A 187 -4.10 20.23 0.91
C SER A 187 -2.72 20.18 1.56
N ILE A 188 -2.70 20.00 2.86
CA ILE A 188 -1.48 19.87 3.66
C ILE A 188 -1.49 18.50 4.33
N CYS A 189 -0.37 17.79 4.21
CA CYS A 189 -0.19 16.51 4.88
C CYS A 189 1.01 16.56 5.81
N TYR A 190 0.87 15.95 6.98
CA TYR A 190 1.96 15.66 7.90
C TYR A 190 2.07 14.16 8.10
N ILE A 191 3.28 13.62 7.91
CA ILE A 191 3.62 12.26 8.34
C ILE A 191 4.62 12.41 9.48
N ILE A 192 4.29 11.87 10.64
CA ILE A 192 5.08 11.99 11.87
C ILE A 192 5.40 10.57 12.33
N LEU A 193 6.67 10.22 12.28
CA LEU A 193 7.18 8.95 12.76
C LEU A 193 7.96 9.17 14.05
N LYS A 194 7.61 8.45 15.10
CA LYS A 194 8.31 8.44 16.38
C LYS A 194 9.05 7.13 16.53
N ILE A 195 10.35 7.16 16.82
CA ILE A 195 11.11 5.94 17.10
C ILE A 195 11.00 5.66 18.58
N ASP A 196 10.04 4.81 18.96
CA ASP A 196 9.81 4.38 20.33
C ASP A 196 9.08 3.02 20.35
N ASN A 197 9.01 2.42 21.57
CA ASN A 197 8.35 1.13 21.77
C ASN A 197 6.85 1.26 22.10
N LYS A 198 6.25 2.43 21.89
CA LYS A 198 4.81 2.61 22.08
C LYS A 198 4.09 2.28 20.78
N ASN A 199 2.96 1.63 20.88
CA ASN A 199 2.07 1.48 19.74
C ASN A 199 1.27 2.78 19.59
N GLU A 200 1.59 3.57 18.56
CA GLU A 200 0.79 4.71 18.15
C GLU A 200 0.61 4.64 16.63
N HIS A 201 -0.59 4.41 16.17
CA HIS A 201 -0.93 4.43 14.76
C HIS A 201 -2.28 5.16 14.59
N SER A 202 -2.21 6.44 14.28
CA SER A 202 -3.39 7.28 14.17
C SER A 202 -3.36 8.15 12.92
N ILE A 203 -4.55 8.43 12.40
CA ILE A 203 -4.79 9.36 11.30
C ILE A 203 -5.76 10.43 11.77
N LEU A 204 -5.38 11.69 11.60
CA LEU A 204 -6.26 12.83 11.75
C LEU A 204 -6.58 13.39 10.38
N LEU A 205 -7.84 13.58 10.08
CA LEU A 205 -8.34 14.26 8.91
C LEU A 205 -9.17 15.48 9.32
N GLU A 206 -8.78 16.66 8.85
CA GLU A 206 -9.56 17.88 8.95
C GLU A 206 -9.98 18.31 7.55
N SER A 207 -11.28 18.50 7.36
CA SER A 207 -11.86 18.89 6.09
C SER A 207 -13.08 19.80 6.29
N LYS A 208 -13.62 20.32 5.19
CA LYS A 208 -14.88 21.06 5.25
C LYS A 208 -16.06 20.19 5.71
N SER A 209 -15.99 18.89 5.52
CA SER A 209 -17.02 17.92 5.93
C SER A 209 -16.95 17.55 7.41
N GLY A 210 -15.88 17.93 8.10
CA GLY A 210 -15.67 17.64 9.52
C GLY A 210 -14.23 17.28 9.85
N ASN A 211 -13.99 17.04 11.13
CA ASN A 211 -12.70 16.58 11.64
C ASN A 211 -12.88 15.19 12.22
N PHE A 212 -11.99 14.29 11.83
CA PHE A 212 -12.06 12.89 12.19
C PHE A 212 -10.71 12.42 12.71
N ILE A 213 -10.72 11.66 13.79
CA ILE A 213 -9.56 10.98 14.35
C ILE A 213 -9.80 9.47 14.16
N PHE A 214 -8.90 8.83 13.48
CA PHE A 214 -8.90 7.41 13.28
C PHE A 214 -7.71 6.81 14.05
N ASN A 215 -7.98 6.01 15.06
CA ASN A 215 -6.97 5.27 15.80
C ASN A 215 -6.99 3.81 15.35
N LEU A 216 -5.95 3.41 14.62
CA LEU A 216 -5.82 2.06 14.06
C LEU A 216 -5.49 1.02 15.13
N ASP A 217 -4.77 1.41 16.21
CA ASP A 217 -4.39 0.49 17.27
C ASP A 217 -5.56 0.17 18.20
N GLU A 218 -6.40 1.18 18.50
CA GLU A 218 -7.55 1.02 19.38
C GLU A 218 -8.85 0.71 18.62
N GLY A 219 -8.81 0.69 17.29
CA GLY A 219 -9.94 0.34 16.44
C GLY A 219 -11.14 1.28 16.56
N TYR A 220 -10.91 2.61 16.61
CA TYR A 220 -12.02 3.56 16.63
C TYR A 220 -11.85 4.73 15.66
N LEU A 221 -13.00 5.25 15.21
CA LEU A 221 -13.15 6.51 14.49
C LEU A 221 -13.92 7.48 15.38
N GLU A 222 -13.40 8.66 15.60
CA GLU A 222 -14.03 9.71 16.40
C GLU A 222 -14.18 10.98 15.57
N ASN A 223 -15.37 11.58 15.57
CA ASN A 223 -15.58 12.90 14.99
C ASN A 223 -15.36 14.01 16.03
N ILE A 224 -15.25 15.26 15.58
CA ILE A 224 -15.02 16.42 16.47
C ILE A 224 -16.10 16.62 17.53
N HIS A 225 -17.30 16.05 17.34
CA HIS A 225 -18.41 16.15 18.27
C HIS A 225 -18.37 15.04 19.34
N GLY A 226 -17.27 14.24 19.38
CA GLY A 226 -17.10 13.15 20.33
C GLY A 226 -17.92 11.90 20.02
N THR A 227 -18.57 11.83 18.86
CA THR A 227 -19.22 10.60 18.42
C THR A 227 -18.14 9.60 18.03
N ARG A 228 -18.09 8.51 18.77
CA ARG A 228 -17.06 7.45 18.59
C ARG A 228 -17.70 6.23 17.97
N PHE A 229 -17.16 5.79 16.84
CA PHE A 229 -17.49 4.53 16.20
C PHE A 229 -16.36 3.56 16.50
N LYS A 230 -16.67 2.47 17.19
CA LYS A 230 -15.71 1.41 17.45
C LYS A 230 -15.97 0.28 16.44
N SER A 231 -14.93 -0.23 15.79
CA SER A 231 -15.03 -1.48 15.07
C SER A 231 -14.66 -2.62 16.01
N ASP A 232 -15.15 -3.81 15.71
CA ASP A 232 -14.58 -5.02 16.30
C ASP A 232 -13.09 -5.11 15.97
N GLU A 233 -12.33 -5.76 16.84
CA GLU A 233 -10.91 -6.03 16.58
C GLU A 233 -10.80 -6.85 15.28
N VAL A 234 -10.12 -6.27 14.30
CA VAL A 234 -9.87 -6.92 13.01
C VAL A 234 -8.40 -7.31 12.97
N THR A 235 -8.14 -8.59 12.82
CA THR A 235 -6.77 -9.10 12.75
C THR A 235 -6.13 -8.79 11.39
N ASP A 236 -4.79 -8.76 11.37
CA ASP A 236 -4.01 -8.64 10.13
C ASP A 236 -4.33 -9.74 9.11
N GLU A 237 -4.67 -10.94 9.59
CA GLU A 237 -5.05 -12.08 8.75
C GLU A 237 -6.41 -11.86 8.11
N GLU A 238 -7.39 -11.37 8.85
CA GLU A 238 -8.71 -11.02 8.31
C GLU A 238 -8.63 -9.88 7.28
N LEU A 239 -7.78 -8.88 7.53
CA LEU A 239 -7.54 -7.81 6.55
C LEU A 239 -6.90 -8.35 5.27
N LEU A 240 -5.94 -9.27 5.39
CA LEU A 240 -5.30 -9.90 4.24
C LEU A 240 -6.29 -10.77 3.46
N GLN A 241 -7.13 -11.58 4.15
CA GLN A 241 -8.20 -12.36 3.50
C GLN A 241 -9.13 -11.45 2.71
N LYS A 242 -9.63 -10.37 3.32
CA LYS A 242 -10.49 -9.39 2.66
C LYS A 242 -9.79 -8.73 1.46
N THR A 243 -8.48 -8.52 1.54
CA THR A 243 -7.70 -7.92 0.44
C THR A 243 -7.62 -8.87 -0.75
N ILE A 244 -7.39 -10.15 -0.52
CA ILE A 244 -7.38 -11.19 -1.55
C ILE A 244 -8.77 -11.36 -2.18
N ASP A 245 -9.81 -11.38 -1.35
CA ASP A 245 -11.20 -11.47 -1.83
C ASP A 245 -11.60 -10.23 -2.65
N SER A 246 -11.18 -9.03 -2.23
CA SER A 246 -11.40 -7.79 -2.99
C SER A 246 -10.71 -7.83 -4.35
N PHE A 247 -9.47 -8.33 -4.42
CA PHE A 247 -8.75 -8.51 -5.68
C PHE A 247 -9.52 -9.45 -6.62
N ALA A 248 -9.96 -10.59 -6.11
CA ALA A 248 -10.75 -11.55 -6.89
C ALA A 248 -12.08 -10.94 -7.39
N MET A 249 -12.78 -10.21 -6.52
CA MET A 249 -14.03 -9.54 -6.89
C MET A 249 -13.81 -8.46 -7.94
N ASP A 250 -12.73 -7.69 -7.84
CA ASP A 250 -12.40 -6.66 -8.85
C ASP A 250 -12.13 -7.30 -10.22
N ILE A 251 -11.48 -8.48 -10.27
CA ILE A 251 -11.30 -9.25 -11.52
C ILE A 251 -12.67 -9.70 -12.08
N ILE A 252 -13.50 -10.35 -11.25
CA ILE A 252 -14.79 -10.88 -11.68
C ILE A 252 -15.72 -9.77 -12.20
N LEU A 253 -15.73 -8.62 -11.53
CA LEU A 253 -16.56 -7.48 -11.88
C LEU A 253 -15.93 -6.54 -12.90
N ASN A 254 -14.71 -6.81 -13.34
CA ASN A 254 -13.89 -5.93 -14.17
C ASN A 254 -13.85 -4.48 -13.62
N LYS A 255 -13.66 -4.35 -12.31
CA LYS A 255 -13.70 -3.07 -11.59
C LYS A 255 -12.29 -2.65 -11.19
N LYS A 256 -11.96 -1.38 -11.41
CA LYS A 256 -10.67 -0.82 -10.95
C LYS A 256 -10.59 -0.87 -9.42
N PRO A 257 -9.46 -1.32 -8.86
CA PRO A 257 -9.27 -1.38 -7.42
C PRO A 257 -9.33 0.02 -6.80
N ALA A 258 -9.86 0.11 -5.58
CA ALA A 258 -9.92 1.38 -4.84
C ALA A 258 -8.51 1.95 -4.61
N PHE A 259 -7.53 1.10 -4.28
CA PHE A 259 -6.11 1.45 -4.28
C PHE A 259 -5.44 0.85 -5.52
N SER A 260 -5.32 1.66 -6.57
CA SER A 260 -4.77 1.23 -7.86
C SER A 260 -3.26 1.38 -7.95
N PHE A 261 -2.66 0.80 -8.99
CA PHE A 261 -1.24 0.97 -9.30
C PHE A 261 -0.83 2.44 -9.47
N ASN A 262 -1.72 3.30 -9.97
CA ASN A 262 -1.47 4.73 -10.08
C ASN A 262 -1.29 5.40 -8.71
N HIS A 263 -2.10 5.03 -7.71
CA HIS A 263 -1.93 5.51 -6.33
C HIS A 263 -0.57 5.08 -5.76
N TYR A 264 -0.20 3.82 -6.00
CA TYR A 264 1.07 3.27 -5.57
C TYR A 264 2.27 4.00 -6.20
N VAL A 265 2.27 4.21 -7.51
CA VAL A 265 3.35 4.95 -8.22
C VAL A 265 3.46 6.39 -7.72
N LEU A 266 2.34 7.05 -7.44
CA LEU A 266 2.31 8.40 -6.85
C LEU A 266 2.96 8.41 -5.45
N SER A 267 2.66 7.42 -4.62
CA SER A 267 3.27 7.24 -3.30
C SER A 267 4.78 7.01 -3.41
N MET A 268 5.22 6.11 -4.29
CA MET A 268 6.63 5.80 -4.51
C MET A 268 7.43 6.98 -5.06
N ASN A 269 6.85 7.77 -5.97
CA ASN A 269 7.47 9.01 -6.45
C ASN A 269 7.69 10.02 -5.31
N THR A 270 6.71 10.15 -4.42
CA THR A 270 6.83 11.02 -3.26
C THR A 270 7.85 10.49 -2.26
N LEU A 271 7.84 9.19 -1.99
CA LEU A 271 8.79 8.51 -1.10
C LEU A 271 10.23 8.70 -1.57
N SER A 272 10.50 8.49 -2.86
CA SER A 272 11.84 8.68 -3.44
C SER A 272 12.38 10.11 -3.22
N LYS A 273 11.52 11.13 -3.36
CA LYS A 273 11.90 12.52 -3.08
C LYS A 273 12.20 12.75 -1.60
N ILE A 274 11.42 12.17 -0.70
CA ILE A 274 11.65 12.24 0.76
C ILE A 274 12.97 11.55 1.11
N GLU A 275 13.22 10.36 0.56
CA GLU A 275 14.45 9.59 0.78
C GLU A 275 15.70 10.37 0.35
N ASN A 276 15.64 11.01 -0.81
CA ASN A 276 16.75 11.87 -1.28
C ASN A 276 17.03 13.05 -0.33
N ILE A 277 15.98 13.65 0.25
CA ILE A 277 16.15 14.73 1.24
C ILE A 277 16.77 14.16 2.52
N LEU A 278 16.28 13.00 3.00
CA LEU A 278 16.82 12.34 4.19
C LEU A 278 18.30 11.98 4.03
N LYS A 279 18.69 11.39 2.88
CA LYS A 279 20.10 11.05 2.59
C LYS A 279 21.03 12.26 2.57
N ASN A 280 20.52 13.42 2.16
CA ASN A 280 21.30 14.66 2.11
C ASN A 280 21.32 15.41 3.46
N SER A 281 20.53 14.98 4.42
CA SER A 281 20.39 15.63 5.74
C SER A 281 21.14 14.90 6.85
N PHE A 282 21.67 13.73 6.57
CA PHE A 282 22.47 12.86 7.44
C PHE A 282 23.79 12.49 6.76
#